data_28eb846d8663e241db05a3b35bc493f8
#
_entry.id   28eb846d8663e241db05a3b35bc493f8
#
_cell.length_a   1.000
_cell.length_b   1.000
_cell.length_c   1.000
_cell.angle_alpha   90.00
_cell.angle_beta   90.00
_cell.angle_gamma   90.00
#
_symmetry.space_group_name_H-M   'P 1'
#
loop_
_entity.id
_entity.type
_entity.pdbx_description
1 polymer ?
#
loop_
_entity_poly.entity_id
_entity_poly.type
_entity_poly.pdbx_seq_one_letter_code
_entity_poly.pdbx_strand_id
1 'polypeptide(L)'
;MNKKLICLCLISDEQIRAREKMYKEYLRPYKFYLSFENANCQDYLTEKFFTALRTEEVIPIALGGATLDDYKKAAPPMSYIHVNEYSTVAELAERLEYLSNNETAYNQYFWWTEHYRVSSLWDHYVSAQCDLCEKMNRVKRRQLELPSTDLYEFLSSDKTCNYYNTTNFVK
;
A
#
# COMPACT_ATOMS: atom_id res chain seq x y z
N MET A 1 3.44 40.27 -11.31
CA MET A 1 4.58 39.56 -10.70
C MET A 1 4.27 38.05 -10.72
N ASN A 2 4.92 37.33 -11.63
CA ASN A 2 4.79 35.86 -11.69
C ASN A 2 5.65 35.26 -10.57
N LYS A 3 5.01 34.87 -9.46
CA LYS A 3 5.68 34.02 -8.47
C LYS A 3 5.78 32.63 -9.06
N LYS A 4 6.98 32.22 -9.47
CA LYS A 4 7.31 30.83 -9.77
C LYS A 4 7.19 30.04 -8.45
N LEU A 5 6.33 29.05 -8.41
CA LEU A 5 6.30 28.09 -7.33
C LEU A 5 7.56 27.22 -7.47
N ILE A 6 8.52 27.38 -6.57
CA ILE A 6 9.70 26.50 -6.50
C ILE A 6 9.32 25.35 -5.59
N CYS A 7 9.14 24.16 -6.15
CA CYS A 7 8.99 22.93 -5.39
C CYS A 7 10.36 22.52 -4.86
N LEU A 8 10.63 22.76 -3.57
CA LEU A 8 11.83 22.27 -2.89
C LEU A 8 11.63 20.83 -2.45
N CYS A 9 12.22 19.90 -3.19
CA CYS A 9 12.32 18.51 -2.80
C CYS A 9 13.45 18.36 -1.76
N LEU A 10 13.10 18.09 -0.50
CA LEU A 10 14.05 18.07 0.62
C LEU A 10 14.74 16.70 0.85
N ILE A 11 14.46 15.69 0.06
CA ILE A 11 15.07 14.36 0.17
C ILE A 11 15.70 14.01 -1.17
N SER A 12 16.95 13.58 -1.17
CA SER A 12 17.64 13.19 -2.40
C SER A 12 17.27 11.76 -2.82
N ASP A 13 17.29 11.49 -4.13
CA ASP A 13 17.10 10.15 -4.71
C ASP A 13 18.07 9.12 -4.09
N GLU A 14 19.24 9.56 -3.69
CA GLU A 14 20.25 8.69 -3.07
C GLU A 14 19.83 8.22 -1.67
N GLN A 15 19.21 9.08 -0.88
CA GLN A 15 18.68 8.70 0.45
C GLN A 15 17.51 7.72 0.34
N ILE A 16 16.70 7.85 -0.70
CA ILE A 16 15.58 6.94 -0.96
C ILE A 16 16.10 5.57 -1.35
N ARG A 17 17.02 5.51 -2.31
CA ARG A 17 17.65 4.24 -2.75
C ARG A 17 18.40 3.54 -1.62
N ALA A 18 19.09 4.30 -0.76
CA ALA A 18 19.75 3.75 0.41
C ALA A 18 18.76 3.12 1.40
N ARG A 19 17.61 3.75 1.62
CA ARG A 19 16.53 3.20 2.44
C ARG A 19 15.93 1.94 1.83
N GLU A 20 15.64 1.94 0.54
CA GLU A 20 15.09 0.78 -0.18
C GLU A 20 16.05 -0.40 -0.10
N LYS A 21 17.33 -0.18 -0.34
CA LYS A 21 18.37 -1.20 -0.21
C LYS A 21 18.43 -1.77 1.20
N MET A 22 18.41 -0.91 2.21
CA MET A 22 18.39 -1.34 3.62
C MET A 22 17.17 -2.21 3.95
N TYR A 23 15.97 -1.82 3.49
CA TYR A 23 14.75 -2.61 3.68
C TYR A 23 14.84 -3.97 3.00
N LYS A 24 15.34 -4.01 1.77
CA LYS A 24 15.53 -5.26 1.02
C LYS A 24 16.49 -6.20 1.74
N GLU A 25 17.64 -5.70 2.19
CA GLU A 25 18.61 -6.48 2.96
C GLU A 25 18.04 -6.99 4.30
N TYR A 26 17.25 -6.14 4.98
CA TYR A 26 16.62 -6.49 6.27
C TYR A 26 15.55 -7.56 6.13
N LEU A 27 14.72 -7.51 5.06
CA LEU A 27 13.61 -8.44 4.84
C LEU A 27 14.04 -9.76 4.19
N ARG A 28 15.16 -9.79 3.51
CA ARG A 28 15.67 -10.97 2.78
C ARG A 28 15.70 -12.30 3.55
N PRO A 29 15.95 -12.35 4.87
CA PRO A 29 15.90 -13.61 5.63
C PRO A 29 14.50 -14.15 5.86
N TYR A 30 13.46 -13.36 5.61
CA TYR A 30 12.07 -13.68 5.90
C TYR A 30 11.33 -14.06 4.62
N LYS A 31 10.36 -14.98 4.72
CA LYS A 31 9.46 -15.33 3.61
C LYS A 31 8.22 -14.44 3.55
N PHE A 32 7.75 -13.96 4.69
CA PHE A 32 6.50 -13.20 4.81
C PHE A 32 6.73 -11.91 5.58
N TYR A 33 5.97 -10.90 5.23
CA TYR A 33 5.93 -9.62 5.93
C TYR A 33 4.50 -9.27 6.33
N LEU A 34 4.27 -9.06 7.64
CA LEU A 34 2.95 -8.64 8.15
C LEU A 34 2.72 -7.17 7.80
N SER A 35 2.00 -6.96 6.71
CA SER A 35 1.65 -5.64 6.18
C SER A 35 0.30 -5.19 6.77
N PHE A 36 0.25 -5.15 8.10
CA PHE A 36 -0.95 -4.79 8.84
C PHE A 36 -1.03 -3.28 9.02
N GLU A 37 -2.17 -2.72 8.68
CA GLU A 37 -2.42 -1.31 8.90
C GLU A 37 -2.65 -1.04 10.39
N ASN A 38 -2.25 0.14 10.85
CA ASN A 38 -2.44 0.54 12.25
C ASN A 38 -3.87 0.98 12.56
N ALA A 39 -4.70 1.16 11.54
CA ALA A 39 -6.10 1.49 11.67
C ALA A 39 -6.93 0.74 10.62
N ASN A 40 -8.11 0.28 11.00
CA ASN A 40 -9.04 -0.44 10.14
C ASN A 40 -10.06 0.55 9.55
N CYS A 41 -9.57 1.49 8.73
CA CYS A 41 -10.39 2.54 8.12
C CYS A 41 -10.66 2.25 6.65
N GLN A 42 -11.81 2.69 6.17
CA GLN A 42 -12.17 2.60 4.77
C GLN A 42 -11.09 3.28 3.89
N ASP A 43 -10.75 2.66 2.77
CA ASP A 43 -9.75 3.15 1.80
C ASP A 43 -8.34 3.36 2.39
N TYR A 44 -8.07 2.87 3.59
CA TYR A 44 -6.79 3.05 4.26
C TYR A 44 -5.82 1.92 3.88
N LEU A 45 -5.04 2.19 2.85
CA LEU A 45 -3.98 1.33 2.33
C LEU A 45 -2.70 2.15 2.22
N THR A 46 -1.67 1.81 2.99
CA THR A 46 -0.50 2.65 3.18
C THR A 46 0.79 2.05 2.61
N GLU A 47 1.88 2.77 2.84
CA GLU A 47 3.23 2.39 2.42
C GLU A 47 3.68 1.03 2.94
N LYS A 48 3.09 0.49 4.02
CA LYS A 48 3.47 -0.82 4.57
C LYS A 48 3.32 -1.92 3.53
N PHE A 49 2.17 -1.90 2.85
CA PHE A 49 1.87 -2.87 1.81
C PHE A 49 2.79 -2.71 0.59
N PHE A 50 2.91 -1.49 0.08
CA PHE A 50 3.72 -1.21 -1.12
C PHE A 50 5.22 -1.35 -0.87
N THR A 51 5.70 -1.08 0.36
CA THR A 51 7.10 -1.29 0.71
C THR A 51 7.47 -2.77 0.65
N ALA A 52 6.61 -3.64 1.19
CA ALA A 52 6.84 -5.08 1.11
C ALA A 52 6.87 -5.59 -0.35
N LEU A 53 5.89 -5.17 -1.17
CA LEU A 53 5.89 -5.51 -2.61
C LEU A 53 7.16 -5.03 -3.31
N ARG A 54 7.61 -3.81 -3.05
CA ARG A 54 8.78 -3.21 -3.70
C ARG A 54 10.07 -3.94 -3.39
N THR A 55 10.17 -4.61 -2.25
CA THR A 55 11.38 -5.37 -1.93
C THR A 55 11.56 -6.58 -2.83
N GLU A 56 10.47 -7.16 -3.35
CA GLU A 56 10.48 -8.37 -4.18
C GLU A 56 11.16 -9.58 -3.48
N GLU A 57 11.24 -9.53 -2.14
CA GLU A 57 11.93 -10.56 -1.34
C GLU A 57 10.95 -11.33 -0.45
N VAL A 58 9.79 -10.74 -0.13
CA VAL A 58 8.81 -11.30 0.80
C VAL A 58 7.40 -11.24 0.25
N ILE A 59 6.55 -12.16 0.65
CA ILE A 59 5.12 -12.10 0.37
C ILE A 59 4.45 -11.24 1.45
N PRO A 60 3.81 -10.10 1.10
CA PRO A 60 3.02 -9.31 2.05
C PRO A 60 1.79 -10.09 2.52
N ILE A 61 1.57 -10.11 3.83
CA ILE A 61 0.31 -10.56 4.43
C ILE A 61 -0.45 -9.30 4.82
N ALA A 62 -1.48 -8.99 4.05
CA ALA A 62 -2.22 -7.74 4.16
C ALA A 62 -3.42 -7.86 5.10
N LEU A 63 -3.59 -6.85 5.97
CA LEU A 63 -4.76 -6.66 6.81
C LEU A 63 -4.99 -5.17 7.03
N GLY A 64 -6.18 -4.69 6.71
CA GLY A 64 -6.57 -3.29 6.86
C GLY A 64 -8.05 -3.07 6.59
N GLY A 65 -8.50 -1.83 6.64
CA GLY A 65 -9.90 -1.45 6.39
C GLY A 65 -10.25 -1.26 4.92
N ALA A 66 -9.26 -1.21 4.04
CA ALA A 66 -9.49 -1.26 2.61
C ALA A 66 -10.11 -2.62 2.21
N THR A 67 -11.00 -2.61 1.24
CA THR A 67 -11.68 -3.83 0.78
C THR A 67 -10.74 -4.73 -0.02
N LEU A 68 -11.10 -6.02 -0.17
CA LEU A 68 -10.38 -6.94 -1.06
C LEU A 68 -10.31 -6.41 -2.50
N ASP A 69 -11.34 -5.70 -2.95
CA ASP A 69 -11.36 -5.11 -4.29
C ASP A 69 -10.40 -3.93 -4.43
N ASP A 70 -10.17 -3.17 -3.36
CA ASP A 70 -9.17 -2.10 -3.36
C ASP A 70 -7.75 -2.68 -3.42
N TYR A 71 -7.48 -3.75 -2.69
CA TYR A 71 -6.21 -4.48 -2.80
C TYR A 71 -6.00 -5.07 -4.20
N LYS A 72 -7.05 -5.65 -4.82
CA LYS A 72 -6.97 -6.18 -6.20
C LYS A 72 -6.73 -5.11 -7.25
N LYS A 73 -7.20 -3.87 -7.02
CA LYS A 73 -6.90 -2.72 -7.90
C LYS A 73 -5.49 -2.19 -7.68
N ALA A 74 -4.97 -2.31 -6.45
CA ALA A 74 -3.70 -1.74 -6.04
C ALA A 74 -2.48 -2.62 -6.37
N ALA A 75 -2.67 -3.94 -6.52
CA ALA A 75 -1.57 -4.88 -6.73
C ALA A 75 -1.93 -6.01 -7.70
N PRO A 76 -0.94 -6.61 -8.39
CA PRO A 76 -1.16 -7.75 -9.27
C PRO A 76 -1.76 -8.94 -8.53
N PRO A 77 -2.55 -9.79 -9.21
CA PRO A 77 -3.05 -11.03 -8.62
C PRO A 77 -1.89 -11.90 -8.13
N MET A 78 -2.08 -12.61 -7.03
CA MET A 78 -1.07 -13.49 -6.43
C MET A 78 0.27 -12.79 -6.10
N SER A 79 0.26 -11.49 -5.82
CA SER A 79 1.44 -10.78 -5.31
C SER A 79 1.44 -10.62 -3.79
N TYR A 80 0.37 -10.96 -3.13
CA TYR A 80 0.15 -10.85 -1.68
C TYR A 80 -0.84 -11.90 -1.19
N ILE A 81 -0.96 -12.02 0.13
CA ILE A 81 -1.97 -12.81 0.81
C ILE A 81 -2.81 -11.84 1.64
N HIS A 82 -4.13 -11.88 1.51
CA HIS A 82 -5.01 -11.06 2.34
C HIS A 82 -5.66 -11.91 3.43
N VAL A 83 -5.58 -11.44 4.68
CA VAL A 83 -6.08 -12.20 5.85
C VAL A 83 -7.56 -12.55 5.71
N ASN A 84 -8.38 -11.65 5.17
CA ASN A 84 -9.83 -11.86 5.01
C ASN A 84 -10.21 -12.88 3.90
N GLU A 85 -9.25 -13.44 3.19
CA GLU A 85 -9.49 -14.56 2.26
C GLU A 85 -9.59 -15.91 3.00
N TYR A 86 -9.30 -15.94 4.30
CA TYR A 86 -9.32 -17.11 5.15
C TYR A 86 -10.40 -16.99 6.21
N SER A 87 -11.10 -18.09 6.47
CA SER A 87 -12.16 -18.12 7.49
C SER A 87 -11.61 -18.13 8.92
N THR A 88 -10.39 -18.64 9.09
CA THR A 88 -9.73 -18.74 10.40
C THR A 88 -8.24 -18.43 10.32
N VAL A 89 -7.67 -18.07 11.46
CA VAL A 89 -6.21 -17.90 11.60
C VAL A 89 -5.47 -19.23 11.35
N ALA A 90 -6.10 -20.36 11.71
CA ALA A 90 -5.52 -21.68 11.47
C ALA A 90 -5.36 -21.96 9.97
N GLU A 91 -6.38 -21.70 9.15
CA GLU A 91 -6.29 -21.83 7.68
C GLU A 91 -5.20 -20.95 7.09
N LEU A 92 -5.08 -19.70 7.55
CA LEU A 92 -3.98 -18.82 7.13
C LEU A 92 -2.63 -19.42 7.52
N ALA A 93 -2.48 -19.91 8.76
CA ALA A 93 -1.24 -20.50 9.23
C ALA A 93 -0.85 -21.74 8.42
N GLU A 94 -1.79 -22.62 8.12
CA GLU A 94 -1.58 -23.80 7.25
C GLU A 94 -1.14 -23.38 5.84
N ARG A 95 -1.73 -22.29 5.28
CA ARG A 95 -1.30 -21.76 4.00
C ARG A 95 0.12 -21.25 4.02
N LEU A 96 0.50 -20.51 5.06
CA LEU A 96 1.86 -20.00 5.23
C LEU A 96 2.88 -21.13 5.43
N GLU A 97 2.52 -22.16 6.21
CA GLU A 97 3.35 -23.33 6.40
C GLU A 97 3.55 -24.10 5.07
N TYR A 98 2.47 -24.32 4.31
CA TYR A 98 2.55 -24.92 2.97
C TYR A 98 3.52 -24.14 2.06
N LEU A 99 3.38 -22.81 1.98
CA LEU A 99 4.24 -21.96 1.16
C LEU A 99 5.69 -21.97 1.67
N SER A 100 5.89 -22.04 2.96
CA SER A 100 7.23 -22.13 3.56
C SER A 100 7.98 -23.39 3.15
N ASN A 101 7.25 -24.49 2.93
CA ASN A 101 7.79 -25.80 2.60
C ASN A 101 7.73 -26.14 1.10
N ASN A 102 7.09 -25.31 0.29
CA ASN A 102 6.95 -25.50 -1.15
C ASN A 102 7.49 -24.27 -1.92
N GLU A 103 8.74 -24.36 -2.32
CA GLU A 103 9.45 -23.27 -3.02
C GLU A 103 8.79 -22.90 -4.35
N THR A 104 8.28 -23.90 -5.09
CA THR A 104 7.60 -23.66 -6.37
C THR A 104 6.33 -22.83 -6.16
N ALA A 105 5.52 -23.18 -5.17
CA ALA A 105 4.30 -22.45 -4.85
C ALA A 105 4.60 -21.05 -4.27
N TYR A 106 5.69 -20.93 -3.49
CA TYR A 106 6.15 -19.66 -2.97
C TYR A 106 6.58 -18.72 -4.09
N ASN A 107 7.39 -19.19 -5.04
CA ASN A 107 7.91 -18.39 -6.14
C ASN A 107 6.82 -17.93 -7.11
N GLN A 108 5.67 -18.60 -7.18
CA GLN A 108 4.53 -18.13 -7.96
C GLN A 108 4.00 -16.76 -7.52
N TYR A 109 4.24 -16.36 -6.27
CA TYR A 109 3.84 -15.04 -5.78
C TYR A 109 4.70 -13.89 -6.32
N PHE A 110 5.77 -14.19 -7.03
CA PHE A 110 6.69 -13.20 -7.63
C PHE A 110 6.62 -13.14 -9.17
N TRP A 111 5.68 -13.88 -9.80
CA TRP A 111 5.50 -13.88 -11.26
C TRP A 111 5.32 -12.48 -11.85
N TRP A 112 4.74 -11.58 -11.08
CA TRP A 112 4.42 -10.23 -11.49
C TRP A 112 5.67 -9.34 -11.65
N THR A 113 6.80 -9.67 -11.04
CA THR A 113 8.04 -8.88 -11.08
C THR A 113 8.63 -8.75 -12.48
N GLU A 114 8.30 -9.67 -13.38
CA GLU A 114 8.69 -9.60 -14.79
C GLU A 114 7.85 -8.60 -15.60
N HIS A 115 6.64 -8.26 -15.12
CA HIS A 115 5.65 -7.49 -15.88
C HIS A 115 5.31 -6.15 -15.24
N TYR A 116 5.49 -6.01 -13.94
CA TYR A 116 5.09 -4.84 -13.15
C TYR A 116 6.24 -4.34 -12.31
N ARG A 117 6.20 -3.06 -12.02
CA ARG A 117 7.10 -2.42 -11.05
C ARG A 117 6.28 -1.64 -10.05
N VAL A 118 6.66 -1.72 -8.78
CA VAL A 118 6.07 -0.89 -7.74
C VAL A 118 6.84 0.41 -7.68
N SER A 119 6.19 1.51 -8.05
CA SER A 119 6.78 2.85 -7.95
C SER A 119 7.07 3.21 -6.51
N SER A 120 8.06 4.05 -6.30
CA SER A 120 8.32 4.57 -4.97
C SER A 120 7.22 5.54 -4.54
N LEU A 121 6.97 5.66 -3.23
CA LEU A 121 6.11 6.72 -2.70
C LEU A 121 6.57 8.11 -3.15
N TRP A 122 7.85 8.24 -3.40
CA TRP A 122 8.46 9.49 -3.80
C TRP A 122 8.12 9.87 -5.24
N ASP A 123 8.12 8.91 -6.16
CA ASP A 123 7.70 9.15 -7.55
C ASP A 123 6.25 9.61 -7.57
N HIS A 124 5.39 9.02 -6.76
CA HIS A 124 4.01 9.45 -6.59
C HIS A 124 3.88 10.80 -5.90
N TYR A 125 4.71 11.10 -4.92
CA TYR A 125 4.67 12.39 -4.22
C TYR A 125 5.00 13.54 -5.15
N VAL A 126 6.03 13.43 -5.97
CA VAL A 126 6.42 14.45 -6.94
C VAL A 126 5.34 14.61 -8.01
N SER A 127 4.85 13.52 -8.59
CA SER A 127 3.79 13.59 -9.59
C SER A 127 2.49 14.15 -9.02
N ALA A 128 2.10 13.76 -7.80
CA ALA A 128 0.91 14.27 -7.13
C ALA A 128 0.97 15.78 -6.87
N GLN A 129 2.14 16.32 -6.57
CA GLN A 129 2.31 17.79 -6.44
C GLN A 129 2.12 18.51 -7.77
N CYS A 130 2.65 17.97 -8.86
CA CYS A 130 2.44 18.51 -10.19
C CYS A 130 0.95 18.45 -10.60
N ASP A 131 0.31 17.32 -10.37
CA ASP A 131 -1.11 17.11 -10.63
C ASP A 131 -1.99 18.05 -9.81
N LEU A 132 -1.63 18.26 -8.53
CA LEU A 132 -2.32 19.22 -7.67
C LEU A 132 -2.20 20.64 -8.23
N CYS A 133 -0.99 21.07 -8.62
CA CYS A 133 -0.78 22.38 -9.22
C CYS A 133 -1.59 22.56 -10.52
N GLU A 134 -1.64 21.54 -11.36
CA GLU A 134 -2.45 21.57 -12.59
C GLU A 134 -3.94 21.68 -12.27
N LYS A 135 -4.45 20.83 -11.38
CA LYS A 135 -5.86 20.85 -10.94
C LYS A 135 -6.24 22.21 -10.35
N MET A 136 -5.42 22.76 -9.46
CA MET A 136 -5.65 24.08 -8.87
C MET A 136 -5.71 25.20 -9.93
N ASN A 137 -4.83 25.14 -10.95
CA ASN A 137 -4.88 26.08 -12.06
C ASN A 137 -6.17 25.94 -12.89
N ARG A 138 -6.65 24.72 -13.12
CA ARG A 138 -7.91 24.45 -13.83
C ARG A 138 -9.12 24.95 -13.03
N VAL A 139 -9.13 24.75 -11.71
CA VAL A 139 -10.17 25.32 -10.82
C VAL A 139 -10.16 26.85 -10.89
N LYS A 140 -8.99 27.47 -10.78
CA LYS A 140 -8.85 28.92 -10.87
C LYS A 140 -9.36 29.49 -12.21
N ARG A 141 -9.20 28.74 -13.30
CA ARG A 141 -9.70 29.10 -14.64
C ARG A 141 -11.16 28.68 -14.85
N ARG A 142 -11.86 28.17 -13.84
CA ARG A 142 -13.23 27.62 -13.92
C ARG A 142 -13.38 26.50 -14.96
N GLN A 143 -12.33 25.74 -15.21
CA GLN A 143 -12.30 24.59 -16.12
C GLN A 143 -12.51 23.26 -15.38
N LEU A 144 -12.51 23.28 -14.05
CA LEU A 144 -12.73 22.16 -13.18
C LEU A 144 -13.52 22.63 -11.96
N GLU A 145 -14.59 21.92 -11.64
CA GLU A 145 -15.29 22.05 -10.37
C GLU A 145 -14.78 20.95 -9.41
N LEU A 146 -14.49 21.33 -8.18
CA LEU A 146 -14.15 20.36 -7.15
C LEU A 146 -15.45 19.80 -6.57
N PRO A 147 -15.52 18.49 -6.33
CA PRO A 147 -16.64 17.93 -5.59
C PRO A 147 -16.68 18.56 -4.19
N SER A 148 -17.88 18.91 -3.74
CA SER A 148 -18.08 19.36 -2.37
C SER A 148 -18.02 18.14 -1.45
N THR A 149 -16.82 17.75 -1.04
CA THR A 149 -16.63 16.69 -0.04
C THR A 149 -16.45 17.36 1.32
N ASP A 150 -17.24 16.96 2.28
CA ASP A 150 -16.99 17.33 3.66
C ASP A 150 -15.75 16.57 4.16
N LEU A 151 -14.62 17.29 4.21
CA LEU A 151 -13.35 16.73 4.65
C LEU A 151 -13.42 16.21 6.10
N TYR A 152 -14.23 16.83 6.95
CA TYR A 152 -14.41 16.37 8.32
C TYR A 152 -15.13 15.01 8.34
N GLU A 153 -16.17 14.86 7.52
CA GLU A 153 -16.87 13.58 7.39
C GLU A 153 -15.97 12.49 6.80
N PHE A 154 -15.20 12.82 5.78
CA PHE A 154 -14.25 11.89 5.14
C PHE A 154 -13.12 11.46 6.09
N LEU A 155 -12.60 12.38 6.92
CA LEU A 155 -11.50 12.11 7.85
C LEU A 155 -11.97 11.64 9.23
N SER A 156 -13.29 11.59 9.49
CA SER A 156 -13.83 11.20 10.78
C SER A 156 -13.62 9.71 11.03
N SER A 157 -12.76 9.37 11.99
CA SER A 157 -12.51 7.99 12.40
C SER A 157 -13.77 7.24 12.87
N ASP A 158 -14.72 7.96 13.46
CA ASP A 158 -15.96 7.37 13.97
C ASP A 158 -16.88 6.86 12.86
N LYS A 159 -16.75 7.41 11.64
CA LYS A 159 -17.56 7.04 10.50
C LYS A 159 -16.84 6.11 9.52
N THR A 160 -15.54 6.26 9.40
CA THR A 160 -14.74 5.59 8.37
C THR A 160 -13.91 4.43 8.91
N CYS A 161 -13.71 4.35 10.23
CA CYS A 161 -12.89 3.32 10.83
C CYS A 161 -13.71 2.34 11.66
N ASN A 162 -13.41 1.05 11.49
CA ASN A 162 -13.92 -0.01 12.35
C ASN A 162 -12.79 -0.49 13.27
N TYR A 163 -13.07 -0.63 14.56
CA TYR A 163 -12.13 -1.28 15.45
C TYR A 163 -12.04 -2.77 15.11
N TYR A 164 -10.82 -3.31 15.07
CA TYR A 164 -10.63 -4.74 14.92
C TYR A 164 -11.38 -5.45 16.04
N ASN A 165 -12.43 -6.15 15.70
CA ASN A 165 -13.10 -7.00 16.64
C ASN A 165 -12.27 -8.29 16.75
N THR A 166 -11.39 -8.33 17.76
CA THR A 166 -10.52 -9.49 18.00
C THR A 166 -11.28 -10.78 18.24
N THR A 167 -12.58 -10.71 18.53
CA THR A 167 -13.44 -11.89 18.71
C THR A 167 -13.71 -12.66 17.41
N ASN A 168 -13.54 -12.05 16.23
CA ASN A 168 -13.70 -12.74 14.94
C ASN A 168 -12.46 -13.53 14.53
N PHE A 169 -11.30 -13.30 15.15
CA PHE A 169 -10.08 -14.06 14.92
C PHE A 169 -9.86 -15.22 15.90
N VAL A 170 -10.75 -15.37 16.89
CA VAL A 170 -10.70 -16.43 17.91
C VAL A 170 -12.02 -17.22 17.82
N LYS A 171 -12.20 -17.94 16.76
CA LYS A 171 -13.19 -19.03 16.69
C LYS A 171 -12.49 -20.29 16.25
#